data_d9354f475a89c38ffed8e5b38bb51475
#
_entry.id   d9354f475a89c38ffed8e5b38bb51475
#
_cell.length_a   1.000
_cell.length_b   1.000
_cell.length_c   1.000
_cell.angle_alpha   90.00
_cell.angle_beta   90.00
_cell.angle_gamma   90.00
#
_symmetry.space_group_name_H-M   'P 1'
#
loop_
_entity.id
_entity.type
_entity.pdbx_description
1 polymer ?
#
loop_
_entity_poly.entity_id
_entity_poly.type
_entity_poly.pdbx_seq_one_letter_code
_entity_poly.pdbx_strand_id
1 'polypeptide(L)'
;TVSDFLTEFAGLTTGPSAPEKRVPDVILRSPERIVRAFLSAYFDCDGHAGKQGVSLSSASHALVSQTQLLLLNFGVLSRVRRQSDGTYHLHVTGQSAERFHERVGFTLDRKQRALEAYLADHQWFSREDWSDEVVALEHGVSDVYDITVSETHRYVAQGFVNHNSFWHSRLMTQRVADPSDIIDYAENNAGVMATSGGRLNPYKLGVELFRHIEERWDKGQFGREWDECDDLDQKRSWDLRLGLGKNKIFEVRALYTDVTFIDEFLTPEFCIENKLFSFGWSNRNERFE
;
A
#
# COMPACT_ATOMS: atom_id res chain seq x y z
N THR A 1 2.87 30.04 -28.53
CA THR A 1 2.78 28.83 -29.39
C THR A 1 2.23 27.63 -28.64
N VAL A 2 1.90 26.54 -29.35
CA VAL A 2 1.51 25.26 -28.70
C VAL A 2 2.63 24.77 -27.79
N SER A 3 3.89 24.95 -28.21
CA SER A 3 5.08 24.60 -27.41
C SER A 3 5.11 25.39 -26.08
N ASP A 4 4.86 26.69 -26.11
CA ASP A 4 4.87 27.55 -24.91
C ASP A 4 3.73 27.13 -23.95
N PHE A 5 2.55 26.84 -24.49
CA PHE A 5 1.43 26.31 -23.72
C PHE A 5 1.78 24.98 -23.04
N LEU A 6 2.34 24.05 -23.77
CA LEU A 6 2.73 22.73 -23.23
C LEU A 6 3.86 22.87 -22.19
N THR A 7 4.77 23.79 -22.36
CA THR A 7 5.84 24.06 -21.40
C THR A 7 5.31 24.72 -20.13
N GLU A 8 4.47 25.73 -20.29
CA GLU A 8 3.98 26.57 -19.18
C GLU A 8 2.89 25.87 -18.35
N PHE A 9 1.97 25.15 -19.01
CA PHE A 9 0.84 24.48 -18.36
C PHE A 9 1.07 23.01 -18.05
N ALA A 10 1.76 22.29 -18.92
CA ALA A 10 1.98 20.86 -18.75
C ALA A 10 3.36 20.51 -18.17
N GLY A 11 4.22 21.49 -17.94
CA GLY A 11 5.58 21.26 -17.44
C GLY A 11 6.46 20.46 -18.42
N LEU A 12 6.07 20.42 -19.70
CA LEU A 12 6.84 19.75 -20.73
C LEU A 12 8.05 20.62 -21.08
N THR A 13 9.22 20.25 -20.59
CA THR A 13 10.46 20.91 -20.97
C THR A 13 10.78 20.63 -22.43
N THR A 14 10.88 21.68 -23.24
CA THR A 14 11.38 21.57 -24.61
C THR A 14 12.89 21.33 -24.56
N GLY A 15 13.30 20.10 -24.90
CA GLY A 15 14.69 19.76 -25.08
C GLY A 15 15.36 18.73 -24.18
N PRO A 16 14.67 17.99 -23.24
CA PRO A 16 15.36 16.93 -22.55
C PRO A 16 15.79 15.86 -23.56
N SER A 17 17.00 15.37 -23.41
CA SER A 17 17.47 14.20 -24.14
C SER A 17 16.56 12.99 -23.84
N ALA A 18 16.52 12.01 -24.70
CA ALA A 18 15.65 10.85 -24.54
C ALA A 18 15.77 10.17 -23.17
N PRO A 19 16.96 10.02 -22.55
CA PRO A 19 17.11 9.46 -21.19
C PRO A 19 16.54 10.32 -20.05
N GLU A 20 16.37 11.62 -20.26
CA GLU A 20 15.92 12.57 -19.22
C GLU A 20 14.40 12.75 -19.17
N LYS A 21 13.68 12.19 -20.13
CA LYS A 21 12.22 12.29 -20.21
C LYS A 21 11.56 11.71 -18.96
N ARG A 22 10.47 12.35 -18.54
CA ARG A 22 9.63 11.94 -17.40
C ARG A 22 8.16 12.09 -17.75
N VAL A 23 7.30 11.42 -17.00
CA VAL A 23 5.88 11.73 -17.02
C VAL A 23 5.71 13.16 -16.48
N PRO A 24 4.96 14.04 -17.18
CA PRO A 24 4.73 15.40 -16.69
C PRO A 24 4.07 15.40 -15.30
N ASP A 25 4.53 16.27 -14.40
CA ASP A 25 4.01 16.36 -13.03
C ASP A 25 2.51 16.61 -12.98
N VAL A 26 1.97 17.36 -13.93
CA VAL A 26 0.53 17.59 -14.05
C VAL A 26 -0.22 16.29 -14.25
N ILE A 27 0.32 15.32 -14.99
CA ILE A 27 -0.30 14.01 -15.21
C ILE A 27 -0.24 13.17 -13.93
N LEU A 28 0.90 13.21 -13.21
CA LEU A 28 1.06 12.47 -11.94
C LEU A 28 0.07 12.93 -10.86
N ARG A 29 -0.43 14.17 -10.96
CA ARG A 29 -1.39 14.78 -10.04
C ARG A 29 -2.83 14.81 -10.57
N SER A 30 -3.04 14.24 -11.74
CA SER A 30 -4.34 14.29 -12.42
C SER A 30 -5.29 13.18 -11.96
N PRO A 31 -6.60 13.39 -12.07
CA PRO A 31 -7.59 12.34 -11.84
C PRO A 31 -7.40 11.17 -12.82
N GLU A 32 -7.88 10.00 -12.41
CA GLU A 32 -7.78 8.72 -13.15
C GLU A 32 -8.11 8.85 -14.64
N ARG A 33 -9.18 9.55 -14.98
CA ARG A 33 -9.61 9.76 -16.38
C ARG A 33 -8.53 10.42 -17.25
N ILE A 34 -7.76 11.35 -16.69
CA ILE A 34 -6.70 12.07 -17.40
C ILE A 34 -5.47 11.18 -17.52
N VAL A 35 -5.11 10.50 -16.43
CA VAL A 35 -4.00 9.52 -16.43
C VAL A 35 -4.27 8.41 -17.45
N ARG A 36 -5.50 7.88 -17.51
CA ARG A 36 -5.90 6.89 -18.52
C ARG A 36 -5.73 7.40 -19.93
N ALA A 37 -6.22 8.61 -20.21
CA ALA A 37 -6.08 9.21 -21.55
C ALA A 37 -4.61 9.43 -21.92
N PHE A 38 -3.77 9.85 -20.97
CA PHE A 38 -2.33 9.97 -21.17
C PHE A 38 -1.68 8.62 -21.49
N LEU A 39 -1.96 7.59 -20.68
CA LEU A 39 -1.42 6.24 -20.89
C LEU A 39 -1.84 5.69 -22.27
N SER A 40 -3.13 5.77 -22.60
CA SER A 40 -3.63 5.31 -23.88
C SER A 40 -2.91 6.01 -25.05
N ALA A 41 -2.79 7.33 -25.02
CA ALA A 41 -2.09 8.11 -26.05
C ALA A 41 -0.58 7.79 -26.08
N TYR A 42 0.05 7.61 -24.92
CA TYR A 42 1.46 7.26 -24.85
C TYR A 42 1.74 5.88 -25.43
N PHE A 43 0.91 4.90 -25.12
CA PHE A 43 1.01 3.56 -25.71
C PHE A 43 0.62 3.55 -27.20
N ASP A 44 -0.25 4.45 -27.62
CA ASP A 44 -0.52 4.64 -29.07
C ASP A 44 0.70 5.14 -29.83
N CYS A 45 1.49 6.03 -29.24
CA CYS A 45 2.70 6.56 -29.86
C CYS A 45 3.85 5.54 -29.82
N ASP A 46 4.28 5.17 -28.62
CA ASP A 46 5.55 4.46 -28.39
C ASP A 46 5.34 2.98 -27.99
N GLY A 47 4.12 2.57 -27.70
CA GLY A 47 3.80 1.18 -27.34
C GLY A 47 3.65 0.26 -28.55
N HIS A 48 3.69 -1.02 -28.26
CA HIS A 48 3.47 -2.09 -29.21
C HIS A 48 2.49 -3.12 -28.64
N ALA A 49 1.60 -3.66 -29.47
CA ALA A 49 0.78 -4.81 -29.16
C ALA A 49 1.02 -5.91 -30.19
N GLY A 50 1.15 -7.15 -29.71
CA GLY A 50 1.43 -8.29 -30.58
C GLY A 50 1.40 -9.62 -29.81
N LYS A 51 2.00 -10.65 -30.39
CA LYS A 51 1.99 -12.04 -29.84
C LYS A 51 2.55 -12.18 -28.42
N GLN A 52 3.28 -11.20 -27.92
CA GLN A 52 3.86 -11.19 -26.57
C GLN A 52 3.12 -10.26 -25.60
N GLY A 53 1.90 -9.84 -25.93
CA GLY A 53 1.13 -8.88 -25.16
C GLY A 53 1.43 -7.44 -25.54
N VAL A 54 1.43 -6.57 -24.56
CA VAL A 54 1.70 -5.13 -24.73
C VAL A 54 3.10 -4.80 -24.24
N SER A 55 3.80 -3.95 -24.96
CA SER A 55 5.14 -3.49 -24.57
C SER A 55 5.35 -2.02 -24.88
N LEU A 56 6.30 -1.42 -24.17
CA LEU A 56 6.74 -0.05 -24.33
C LEU A 56 8.26 -0.02 -24.18
N SER A 57 8.94 0.79 -24.97
CA SER A 57 10.40 0.95 -24.90
C SER A 57 10.78 2.41 -24.75
N SER A 58 11.75 2.72 -23.88
CA SER A 58 12.29 4.06 -23.71
C SER A 58 13.74 4.02 -23.23
N ALA A 59 14.52 5.03 -23.62
CA ALA A 59 15.85 5.25 -23.05
C ALA A 59 15.78 5.83 -21.62
N SER A 60 14.65 6.37 -21.21
CA SER A 60 14.48 6.94 -19.87
C SER A 60 13.99 5.88 -18.87
N HIS A 61 14.81 5.56 -17.88
CA HIS A 61 14.41 4.75 -16.73
C HIS A 61 13.27 5.42 -15.95
N ALA A 62 13.39 6.72 -15.70
CA ALA A 62 12.40 7.46 -14.93
C ALA A 62 11.01 7.42 -15.61
N LEU A 63 10.95 7.63 -16.92
CA LEU A 63 9.69 7.57 -17.67
C LEU A 63 9.06 6.19 -17.63
N VAL A 64 9.86 5.13 -17.80
CA VAL A 64 9.36 3.74 -17.75
C VAL A 64 8.87 3.36 -16.34
N SER A 65 9.64 3.72 -15.29
CA SER A 65 9.25 3.44 -13.89
C SER A 65 7.99 4.20 -13.49
N GLN A 66 7.87 5.47 -13.86
CA GLN A 66 6.65 6.25 -13.59
C GLN A 66 5.45 5.68 -14.36
N THR A 67 5.64 5.25 -15.61
CA THR A 67 4.59 4.59 -16.41
C THR A 67 4.15 3.28 -15.75
N GLN A 68 5.09 2.49 -15.22
CA GLN A 68 4.80 1.26 -14.46
C GLN A 68 3.93 1.55 -13.24
N LEU A 69 4.27 2.59 -12.46
CA LEU A 69 3.48 2.99 -11.28
C LEU A 69 2.08 3.48 -11.67
N LEU A 70 1.96 4.23 -12.76
CA LEU A 70 0.66 4.66 -13.25
C LEU A 70 -0.21 3.47 -13.69
N LEU A 71 0.38 2.49 -14.39
CA LEU A 71 -0.31 1.26 -14.78
C LEU A 71 -0.78 0.45 -13.56
N LEU A 72 0.01 0.43 -12.49
CA LEU A 72 -0.33 -0.26 -11.26
C LEU A 72 -1.61 0.30 -10.61
N ASN A 73 -1.85 1.63 -10.72
CA ASN A 73 -3.10 2.24 -10.25
C ASN A 73 -4.35 1.72 -10.99
N PHE A 74 -4.18 1.18 -12.19
CA PHE A 74 -5.24 0.50 -12.95
C PHE A 74 -5.27 -1.01 -12.71
N GLY A 75 -4.48 -1.53 -11.78
CA GLY A 75 -4.34 -2.96 -11.51
C GLY A 75 -3.58 -3.71 -12.60
N VAL A 76 -2.84 -2.99 -13.46
CA VAL A 76 -2.05 -3.56 -14.55
C VAL A 76 -0.62 -3.75 -14.07
N LEU A 77 -0.23 -4.98 -13.83
CA LEU A 77 1.12 -5.35 -13.48
C LEU A 77 2.01 -5.43 -14.72
N SER A 78 3.23 -4.97 -14.61
CA SER A 78 4.18 -4.96 -15.72
C SER A 78 5.60 -5.30 -15.26
N ARG A 79 6.41 -5.82 -16.18
CA ARG A 79 7.82 -6.13 -15.93
C ARG A 79 8.69 -5.17 -16.71
N VAL A 80 9.67 -4.57 -16.05
CA VAL A 80 10.67 -3.71 -16.68
C VAL A 80 11.98 -4.47 -16.77
N ARG A 81 12.60 -4.44 -17.96
CA ARG A 81 13.92 -5.01 -18.22
C ARG A 81 14.81 -4.02 -18.92
N ARG A 82 16.04 -3.88 -18.45
CA ARG A 82 17.09 -3.14 -19.14
C ARG A 82 17.65 -4.01 -20.25
N GLN A 83 17.76 -3.43 -21.46
CA GLN A 83 18.35 -4.07 -22.62
C GLN A 83 19.86 -3.79 -22.72
N SER A 84 20.55 -4.57 -23.54
CA SER A 84 21.99 -4.41 -23.77
C SER A 84 22.37 -3.08 -24.44
N ASP A 85 21.44 -2.45 -25.16
CA ASP A 85 21.57 -1.13 -25.78
C ASP A 85 21.33 0.03 -24.80
N GLY A 86 21.05 -0.26 -23.53
CA GLY A 86 20.80 0.71 -22.49
C GLY A 86 19.35 1.18 -22.39
N THR A 87 18.46 0.73 -23.27
CA THR A 87 17.02 1.04 -23.20
C THR A 87 16.31 0.19 -22.14
N TYR A 88 15.13 0.64 -21.75
CA TYR A 88 14.25 -0.05 -20.81
C TYR A 88 12.97 -0.48 -21.50
N HIS A 89 12.64 -1.75 -21.39
CA HIS A 89 11.43 -2.33 -21.95
C HIS A 89 10.45 -2.69 -20.84
N LEU A 90 9.26 -2.14 -20.94
CA LEU A 90 8.13 -2.47 -20.09
C LEU A 90 7.24 -3.46 -20.85
N HIS A 91 6.88 -4.57 -20.19
CA HIS A 91 6.02 -5.61 -20.74
C HIS A 91 4.80 -5.84 -19.86
N VAL A 92 3.64 -5.93 -20.49
CA VAL A 92 2.35 -6.28 -19.89
C VAL A 92 1.85 -7.53 -20.58
N THR A 93 1.71 -8.61 -19.84
CA THR A 93 1.34 -9.93 -20.38
C THR A 93 0.25 -10.55 -19.51
N GLY A 94 -0.31 -11.67 -19.92
CA GLY A 94 -1.22 -12.46 -19.11
C GLY A 94 -2.50 -11.71 -18.77
N GLN A 95 -3.03 -11.97 -17.57
CA GLN A 95 -4.21 -11.29 -17.03
C GLN A 95 -4.03 -9.77 -16.95
N SER A 96 -2.80 -9.30 -16.80
CA SER A 96 -2.52 -7.87 -16.79
C SER A 96 -2.72 -7.22 -18.16
N ALA A 97 -2.53 -7.95 -19.27
CA ALA A 97 -2.87 -7.45 -20.60
C ALA A 97 -4.40 -7.34 -20.81
N GLU A 98 -5.18 -8.24 -20.21
CA GLU A 98 -6.64 -8.14 -20.19
C GLU A 98 -7.09 -6.90 -19.41
N ARG A 99 -6.53 -6.67 -18.21
CA ARG A 99 -6.80 -5.44 -17.45
C ARG A 99 -6.36 -4.17 -18.18
N PHE A 100 -5.23 -4.23 -18.90
CA PHE A 100 -4.81 -3.10 -19.75
C PHE A 100 -5.84 -2.81 -20.83
N HIS A 101 -6.36 -3.84 -21.49
CA HIS A 101 -7.42 -3.72 -22.50
C HIS A 101 -8.67 -3.04 -21.92
N GLU A 102 -9.13 -3.48 -20.76
CA GLU A 102 -10.36 -2.97 -20.11
C GLU A 102 -10.21 -1.56 -19.54
N ARG A 103 -9.05 -1.25 -18.95
CA ARG A 103 -8.86 -0.06 -18.13
C ARG A 103 -8.13 1.07 -18.83
N VAL A 104 -7.25 0.78 -19.77
CA VAL A 104 -6.41 1.74 -20.51
C VAL A 104 -6.73 1.67 -21.99
N GLY A 105 -6.39 0.56 -22.63
CA GLY A 105 -6.62 0.30 -24.05
C GLY A 105 -5.77 1.16 -25.01
N PHE A 106 -5.90 0.88 -26.28
CA PHE A 106 -5.38 1.70 -27.37
C PHE A 106 -6.52 2.44 -28.07
N THR A 107 -6.28 3.68 -28.53
CA THR A 107 -7.23 4.38 -29.43
C THR A 107 -6.93 4.08 -30.90
N LEU A 108 -5.71 3.62 -31.20
CA LEU A 108 -5.37 3.19 -32.57
C LEU A 108 -5.92 1.78 -32.84
N ASP A 109 -6.89 1.68 -33.74
CA ASP A 109 -7.58 0.42 -34.12
C ASP A 109 -6.60 -0.73 -34.41
N ARG A 110 -5.49 -0.45 -35.09
CA ARG A 110 -4.50 -1.49 -35.42
C ARG A 110 -3.89 -2.13 -34.17
N LYS A 111 -3.54 -1.32 -33.17
CA LYS A 111 -2.93 -1.80 -31.93
C LYS A 111 -3.97 -2.45 -31.04
N GLN A 112 -5.18 -1.88 -31.00
CA GLN A 112 -6.31 -2.44 -30.27
C GLN A 112 -6.68 -3.84 -30.79
N ARG A 113 -6.82 -4.02 -32.10
CA ARG A 113 -7.08 -5.34 -32.70
C ARG A 113 -5.94 -6.35 -32.47
N ALA A 114 -4.69 -5.89 -32.46
CA ALA A 114 -3.55 -6.77 -32.15
C ALA A 114 -3.59 -7.26 -30.70
N LEU A 115 -4.00 -6.41 -29.76
CA LEU A 115 -4.22 -6.79 -28.37
C LEU A 115 -5.41 -7.75 -28.21
N GLU A 116 -6.51 -7.49 -28.86
CA GLU A 116 -7.69 -8.37 -28.88
C GLU A 116 -7.35 -9.75 -29.44
N ALA A 117 -6.58 -9.80 -30.53
CA ALA A 117 -6.12 -11.06 -31.10
C ALA A 117 -5.18 -11.83 -30.13
N TYR A 118 -4.30 -11.13 -29.41
CA TYR A 118 -3.47 -11.73 -28.37
C TYR A 118 -4.34 -12.33 -27.24
N LEU A 119 -5.34 -11.60 -26.77
CA LEU A 119 -6.23 -12.08 -25.70
C LEU A 119 -7.10 -13.26 -26.13
N ALA A 120 -7.57 -13.28 -27.38
CA ALA A 120 -8.38 -14.35 -27.93
C ALA A 120 -7.61 -15.67 -28.09
N ASP A 121 -6.31 -15.62 -28.36
CA ASP A 121 -5.43 -16.79 -28.58
C ASP A 121 -4.89 -17.36 -27.25
N HIS A 122 -5.07 -16.67 -26.12
CA HIS A 122 -4.50 -17.06 -24.84
C HIS A 122 -5.59 -17.46 -23.83
N GLN A 123 -5.42 -18.65 -23.25
CA GLN A 123 -6.20 -19.11 -22.11
C GLN A 123 -5.30 -19.11 -20.86
N TRP A 124 -5.73 -18.35 -19.84
CA TRP A 124 -5.02 -18.25 -18.57
C TRP A 124 -5.56 -19.32 -17.62
N PHE A 125 -4.80 -20.39 -17.38
CA PHE A 125 -5.22 -21.50 -16.52
C PHE A 125 -4.93 -21.28 -15.03
N SER A 126 -4.11 -20.29 -14.68
CA SER A 126 -3.75 -20.00 -13.29
C SER A 126 -3.81 -18.50 -13.01
N ARG A 127 -4.15 -18.17 -11.77
CA ARG A 127 -4.01 -16.81 -11.26
C ARG A 127 -2.54 -16.42 -11.26
N GLU A 128 -2.20 -15.26 -11.79
CA GLU A 128 -0.85 -14.73 -11.70
C GLU A 128 -0.56 -14.33 -10.25
N ASP A 129 0.27 -15.10 -9.57
CA ASP A 129 0.84 -14.72 -8.29
C ASP A 129 2.11 -13.93 -8.54
N TRP A 130 2.06 -12.65 -8.17
CA TRP A 130 3.20 -11.76 -8.29
C TRP A 130 3.92 -11.70 -6.94
N SER A 131 5.14 -12.16 -6.93
CA SER A 131 6.07 -12.01 -5.81
C SER A 131 7.36 -11.41 -6.32
N ASP A 132 8.02 -10.63 -5.46
CA ASP A 132 9.34 -10.08 -5.73
C ASP A 132 10.24 -10.29 -4.51
N GLU A 133 11.53 -10.43 -4.73
CA GLU A 133 12.50 -10.75 -3.70
C GLU A 133 13.35 -9.51 -3.39
N VAL A 134 13.58 -9.25 -2.11
CA VAL A 134 14.51 -8.21 -1.68
C VAL A 134 15.94 -8.71 -1.92
N VAL A 135 16.58 -8.22 -2.97
CA VAL A 135 17.91 -8.66 -3.40
C VAL A 135 19.05 -7.89 -2.72
N ALA A 136 18.80 -6.68 -2.23
CA ALA A 136 19.79 -5.88 -1.54
C ALA A 136 19.13 -4.92 -0.55
N LEU A 137 19.84 -4.61 0.53
CA LEU A 137 19.50 -3.57 1.51
C LEU A 137 20.68 -2.63 1.59
N GLU A 138 20.46 -1.37 1.29
CA GLU A 138 21.47 -0.31 1.46
C GLU A 138 21.08 0.55 2.65
N HIS A 139 22.05 0.78 3.54
CA HIS A 139 21.85 1.66 4.68
C HIS A 139 22.10 3.11 4.24
N GLY A 140 21.19 3.99 4.58
CA GLY A 140 21.28 5.42 4.27
C GLY A 140 20.55 6.24 5.30
N VAL A 141 20.84 7.54 5.34
CA VAL A 141 20.13 8.54 6.14
C VAL A 141 19.39 9.45 5.18
N SER A 142 18.10 9.65 5.41
CA SER A 142 17.26 10.53 4.61
C SER A 142 16.17 11.13 5.48
N ASP A 143 15.69 12.31 5.09
CA ASP A 143 14.50 12.88 5.71
C ASP A 143 13.30 11.95 5.44
N VAL A 144 12.58 11.62 6.49
CA VAL A 144 11.38 10.80 6.41
C VAL A 144 10.14 11.64 6.69
N TYR A 145 9.12 11.47 5.86
CA TYR A 145 7.86 12.15 5.98
C TYR A 145 6.76 11.13 6.22
N ASP A 146 5.89 11.44 7.15
CA ASP A 146 4.70 10.66 7.41
C ASP A 146 3.47 11.33 6.80
N ILE A 147 2.67 10.58 6.04
CA ILE A 147 1.51 11.08 5.33
C ILE A 147 0.26 10.56 6.03
N THR A 148 -0.53 11.48 6.55
CA THR A 148 -1.86 11.17 7.07
C THR A 148 -2.88 11.24 5.95
N VAL A 149 -3.53 10.12 5.64
CA VAL A 149 -4.66 10.04 4.71
C VAL A 149 -5.93 9.84 5.53
N SER A 150 -6.81 10.84 5.53
CA SER A 150 -8.12 10.74 6.20
C SER A 150 -8.96 9.65 5.55
N GLU A 151 -9.78 8.94 6.35
CA GLU A 151 -10.68 7.86 5.99
C GLU A 151 -10.00 6.51 5.68
N THR A 152 -9.01 6.46 4.81
CA THR A 152 -8.41 5.17 4.41
C THR A 152 -7.18 4.78 5.21
N HIS A 153 -6.49 5.76 5.81
CA HIS A 153 -5.22 5.57 6.55
C HIS A 153 -4.16 4.77 5.78
N ARG A 154 -4.31 4.69 4.46
CA ARG A 154 -3.42 3.96 3.54
C ARG A 154 -3.02 4.86 2.40
N TYR A 155 -1.80 4.72 1.95
CA TYR A 155 -1.31 5.35 0.74
C TYR A 155 -0.40 4.39 -0.02
N VAL A 156 -0.26 4.63 -1.31
CA VAL A 156 0.65 3.87 -2.16
C VAL A 156 1.90 4.70 -2.40
N ALA A 157 3.05 4.16 -2.03
CA ALA A 157 4.33 4.76 -2.34
C ALA A 157 5.20 3.74 -3.08
N GLN A 158 5.71 4.11 -4.24
CA GLN A 158 6.55 3.25 -5.09
C GLN A 158 5.91 1.89 -5.41
N GLY A 159 4.57 1.85 -5.54
CA GLY A 159 3.82 0.62 -5.78
C GLY A 159 3.48 -0.21 -4.54
N PHE A 160 3.96 0.18 -3.36
CA PHE A 160 3.64 -0.50 -2.11
C PHE A 160 2.52 0.21 -1.36
N VAL A 161 1.56 -0.55 -0.88
CA VAL A 161 0.53 -0.05 0.04
C VAL A 161 1.15 0.06 1.43
N ASN A 162 1.25 1.28 1.92
CA ASN A 162 1.73 1.56 3.27
C ASN A 162 0.56 1.80 4.22
N HIS A 163 0.61 1.11 5.36
CA HIS A 163 -0.24 1.39 6.52
C HIS A 163 0.68 1.89 7.63
N ASN A 164 0.47 3.14 8.01
CA ASN A 164 1.53 3.95 8.56
C ASN A 164 1.99 3.61 9.98
N SER A 165 1.13 3.39 10.93
CA SER A 165 1.52 3.61 12.33
C SER A 165 2.25 2.44 13.00
N PHE A 166 1.80 1.19 12.82
CA PHE A 166 2.35 0.05 13.57
C PHE A 166 3.77 -0.33 13.14
N TRP A 167 3.99 -0.51 11.84
CA TRP A 167 5.31 -0.91 11.32
C TRP A 167 6.34 0.21 11.42
N HIS A 168 5.93 1.47 11.25
CA HIS A 168 6.79 2.62 11.44
C HIS A 168 7.30 2.67 12.89
N SER A 169 6.40 2.58 13.86
CA SER A 169 6.77 2.54 15.28
C SER A 169 7.76 1.40 15.58
N ARG A 170 7.50 0.21 15.04
CA ARG A 170 8.36 -0.95 15.26
C ARG A 170 9.72 -0.84 14.58
N LEU A 171 9.78 -0.34 13.36
CA LEU A 171 11.03 -0.14 12.64
C LEU A 171 11.89 0.93 13.33
N MET A 172 11.28 2.06 13.68
CA MET A 172 12.01 3.15 14.37
C MET A 172 12.56 2.68 15.70
N THR A 173 11.76 2.04 16.55
CA THR A 173 12.19 1.63 17.89
C THR A 173 13.13 0.42 17.94
N GLN A 174 13.10 -0.45 16.93
CA GLN A 174 13.85 -1.71 16.97
C GLN A 174 15.04 -1.77 16.00
N ARG A 175 15.07 -0.93 14.96
CA ARG A 175 16.03 -1.11 13.86
C ARG A 175 16.67 0.16 13.31
N VAL A 176 15.99 1.30 13.35
CA VAL A 176 16.38 2.49 12.57
C VAL A 176 16.92 3.61 13.47
N ALA A 177 16.23 3.94 14.56
CA ALA A 177 16.62 5.05 15.41
C ALA A 177 17.83 4.70 16.28
N ASP A 178 18.83 5.55 16.28
CA ASP A 178 19.90 5.51 17.26
C ASP A 178 19.36 5.90 18.64
N PRO A 179 20.04 5.51 19.75
CA PRO A 179 19.60 5.87 21.11
C PRO A 179 19.39 7.38 21.33
N SER A 180 20.09 8.23 20.58
CA SER A 180 19.92 9.69 20.60
C SER A 180 18.63 10.15 19.93
N ASP A 181 18.16 9.46 18.90
CA ASP A 181 17.01 9.85 18.08
C ASP A 181 15.69 9.30 18.64
N ILE A 182 15.78 8.30 19.53
CA ILE A 182 14.60 7.67 20.15
C ILE A 182 13.76 8.67 20.94
N ILE A 183 14.40 9.66 21.58
CA ILE A 183 13.69 10.68 22.38
C ILE A 183 12.86 11.57 21.45
N ASP A 184 13.47 12.11 20.40
CA ASP A 184 12.80 12.97 19.43
C ASP A 184 11.69 12.20 18.70
N TYR A 185 11.95 10.93 18.36
CA TYR A 185 10.93 10.05 17.81
C TYR A 185 9.76 9.85 18.78
N ALA A 186 10.05 9.58 20.06
CA ALA A 186 9.03 9.35 21.08
C ALA A 186 8.16 10.59 21.31
N GLU A 187 8.74 11.79 21.32
CA GLU A 187 8.01 13.05 21.44
C GLU A 187 7.09 13.28 20.25
N ASN A 188 7.59 13.12 19.02
CA ASN A 188 6.78 13.25 17.82
C ASN A 188 5.66 12.19 17.76
N ASN A 189 5.99 10.94 18.08
CA ASN A 189 5.00 9.86 18.09
C ASN A 189 3.95 10.06 19.19
N ALA A 190 4.34 10.59 20.35
CA ALA A 190 3.40 10.94 21.43
C ALA A 190 2.39 12.01 20.97
N GLY A 191 2.81 12.97 20.15
CA GLY A 191 1.91 13.96 19.54
C GLY A 191 0.88 13.33 18.62
N VAL A 192 1.28 12.38 17.77
CA VAL A 192 0.39 11.64 16.86
C VAL A 192 -0.58 10.74 17.64
N MET A 193 -0.11 10.13 18.72
CA MET A 193 -0.89 9.23 19.58
C MET A 193 -1.71 9.94 20.66
N ALA A 194 -1.58 11.27 20.78
CA ALA A 194 -2.28 12.03 21.81
C ALA A 194 -3.80 11.93 21.66
N THR A 195 -4.48 11.72 22.76
CA THR A 195 -5.94 11.80 22.87
C THR A 195 -6.29 13.17 23.46
N SER A 196 -6.90 14.04 22.67
CA SER A 196 -7.37 15.33 23.15
C SER A 196 -8.90 15.36 23.25
N GLY A 197 -9.42 15.92 24.34
CA GLY A 197 -10.83 16.24 24.48
C GLY A 197 -11.78 15.03 24.55
N GLY A 198 -11.35 13.88 25.05
CA GLY A 198 -12.22 12.69 25.22
C GLY A 198 -12.57 11.99 23.91
N ARG A 199 -11.92 12.33 22.80
CA ARG A 199 -12.11 11.65 21.52
C ARG A 199 -11.13 10.49 21.39
N LEU A 200 -11.64 9.35 20.92
CA LEU A 200 -10.81 8.19 20.60
C LEU A 200 -9.87 8.53 19.45
N ASN A 201 -8.57 8.32 19.65
CA ASN A 201 -7.59 8.45 18.58
C ASN A 201 -7.51 7.11 17.81
N PRO A 202 -7.96 7.03 16.54
CA PRO A 202 -7.98 5.79 15.77
C PRO A 202 -6.58 5.22 15.51
N TYR A 203 -5.56 6.07 15.43
CA TYR A 203 -4.16 5.60 15.27
C TYR A 203 -3.68 4.87 16.52
N LYS A 204 -3.91 5.48 17.69
CA LYS A 204 -3.58 4.86 18.96
C LYS A 204 -4.32 3.53 19.13
N LEU A 205 -5.62 3.53 18.86
CA LEU A 205 -6.44 2.32 18.94
C LEU A 205 -5.88 1.22 18.03
N GLY A 206 -5.60 1.53 16.76
CA GLY A 206 -5.08 0.57 15.80
C GLY A 206 -3.72 -0.02 16.20
N VAL A 207 -2.79 0.84 16.67
CA VAL A 207 -1.47 0.39 17.12
C VAL A 207 -1.57 -0.51 18.35
N GLU A 208 -2.35 -0.11 19.36
CA GLU A 208 -2.51 -0.89 20.58
C GLU A 208 -3.25 -2.21 20.32
N LEU A 209 -4.22 -2.21 19.41
CA LEU A 209 -4.94 -3.42 19.03
C LEU A 209 -4.02 -4.40 18.26
N PHE A 210 -3.15 -3.93 17.38
CA PHE A 210 -2.15 -4.78 16.74
C PHE A 210 -1.13 -5.34 17.74
N ARG A 211 -0.71 -4.57 18.73
CA ARG A 211 0.17 -5.05 19.81
C ARG A 211 -0.54 -6.13 20.63
N HIS A 212 -1.80 -5.92 20.96
CA HIS A 212 -2.61 -6.89 21.69
C HIS A 212 -2.78 -8.20 20.90
N ILE A 213 -3.03 -8.12 19.60
CA ILE A 213 -3.09 -9.30 18.72
C ILE A 213 -1.74 -10.02 18.70
N GLU A 214 -0.63 -9.30 18.52
CA GLU A 214 0.71 -9.90 18.51
C GLU A 214 0.95 -10.66 19.82
N GLU A 215 0.70 -10.04 20.96
CA GLU A 215 0.90 -10.62 22.28
C GLU A 215 0.03 -11.86 22.51
N ARG A 216 -1.27 -11.77 22.17
CA ARG A 216 -2.20 -12.91 22.31
C ARG A 216 -1.75 -14.13 21.52
N TRP A 217 -1.38 -13.94 20.26
CA TRP A 217 -0.94 -15.04 19.40
C TRP A 217 0.45 -15.55 19.75
N ASP A 218 1.34 -14.71 20.25
CA ASP A 218 2.63 -15.16 20.80
C ASP A 218 2.48 -16.01 22.05
N LYS A 219 1.54 -15.65 22.92
CA LYS A 219 1.22 -16.39 24.15
C LYS A 219 0.27 -17.59 23.96
N GLY A 220 -0.31 -17.74 22.78
CA GLY A 220 -1.30 -18.80 22.51
C GLY A 220 -2.66 -18.56 23.19
N GLN A 221 -3.03 -17.31 23.42
CA GLN A 221 -4.30 -16.91 24.05
C GLN A 221 -5.43 -16.87 23.02
N PHE A 222 -5.67 -17.97 22.34
CA PHE A 222 -6.69 -18.13 21.32
C PHE A 222 -7.09 -19.61 21.16
N GLY A 223 -8.25 -19.83 20.54
CA GLY A 223 -8.76 -21.16 20.23
C GLY A 223 -9.47 -21.80 21.43
N ARG A 224 -9.95 -23.03 21.17
CA ARG A 224 -10.89 -23.71 22.04
C ARG A 224 -10.41 -23.87 23.50
N GLU A 225 -9.15 -24.20 23.69
CA GLU A 225 -8.58 -24.42 25.04
C GLU A 225 -8.54 -23.13 25.85
N TRP A 226 -8.24 -22.00 25.21
CA TRP A 226 -8.28 -20.69 25.81
C TRP A 226 -9.72 -20.25 26.10
N ASP A 227 -10.62 -20.45 25.15
CA ASP A 227 -11.99 -19.97 25.24
C ASP A 227 -12.79 -20.75 26.31
N GLU A 228 -12.56 -22.05 26.42
CA GLU A 228 -13.22 -22.96 27.42
C GLU A 228 -12.55 -22.93 28.82
N CYS A 229 -11.44 -22.22 29.00
CA CYS A 229 -10.78 -22.12 30.31
C CYS A 229 -11.54 -21.14 31.21
N ASP A 230 -12.09 -21.62 32.32
CA ASP A 230 -12.81 -20.80 33.31
C ASP A 230 -11.91 -20.33 34.47
N ASP A 231 -10.70 -20.83 34.58
CA ASP A 231 -9.72 -20.44 35.60
C ASP A 231 -9.04 -19.14 35.27
N LEU A 232 -9.37 -18.06 35.98
CA LEU A 232 -8.83 -16.74 35.77
C LEU A 232 -7.32 -16.64 36.09
N ASP A 233 -6.83 -17.40 37.05
CA ASP A 233 -5.41 -17.37 37.41
C ASP A 233 -4.57 -18.12 36.35
N GLN A 234 -5.12 -19.20 35.81
CA GLN A 234 -4.55 -19.90 34.68
C GLN A 234 -4.53 -19.01 33.43
N LYS A 235 -5.63 -18.32 33.11
CA LYS A 235 -5.67 -17.36 31.99
C LYS A 235 -4.67 -16.24 32.15
N ARG A 236 -4.48 -15.67 33.32
CA ARG A 236 -3.49 -14.61 33.56
C ARG A 236 -2.05 -15.06 33.38
N SER A 237 -1.75 -16.32 33.70
CA SER A 237 -0.42 -16.90 33.56
C SER A 237 -0.21 -17.62 32.21
N TRP A 238 -1.19 -17.58 31.31
CA TRP A 238 -1.16 -18.32 30.04
C TRP A 238 -0.13 -17.75 29.08
N ASP A 239 0.95 -18.50 28.89
CA ASP A 239 2.02 -18.15 27.95
C ASP A 239 2.68 -19.41 27.39
N LEU A 240 2.21 -19.85 26.24
CA LEU A 240 2.71 -21.00 25.53
C LEU A 240 3.94 -20.67 24.63
N ARG A 241 4.31 -19.41 24.53
CA ARG A 241 5.46 -18.92 23.73
C ARG A 241 5.46 -19.40 22.29
N LEU A 242 4.31 -19.35 21.62
CA LEU A 242 4.14 -19.86 20.26
C LEU A 242 4.84 -19.02 19.19
N GLY A 243 5.01 -17.71 19.46
CA GLY A 243 5.64 -16.79 18.51
C GLY A 243 4.86 -16.59 17.21
N LEU A 244 3.54 -16.74 17.23
CA LEU A 244 2.67 -16.67 16.05
C LEU A 244 2.12 -15.26 15.78
N GLY A 245 2.35 -14.31 16.68
CA GLY A 245 1.76 -12.97 16.63
C GLY A 245 2.09 -12.22 15.35
N LYS A 246 3.35 -12.26 14.93
CA LYS A 246 3.79 -11.61 13.67
C LYS A 246 3.03 -12.16 12.46
N ASN A 247 2.89 -13.47 12.37
CA ASN A 247 2.18 -14.11 11.26
C ASN A 247 0.69 -13.71 11.27
N LYS A 248 0.08 -13.66 12.46
CA LYS A 248 -1.31 -13.22 12.62
C LYS A 248 -1.52 -11.78 12.18
N ILE A 249 -0.59 -10.86 12.49
CA ILE A 249 -0.67 -9.48 12.01
C ILE A 249 -0.68 -9.41 10.47
N PHE A 250 0.16 -10.20 9.79
CA PHE A 250 0.16 -10.24 8.31
C PHE A 250 -1.15 -10.81 7.76
N GLU A 251 -1.69 -11.85 8.38
CA GLU A 251 -2.99 -12.43 8.04
C GLU A 251 -4.11 -11.39 8.19
N VAL A 252 -4.16 -10.71 9.33
CA VAL A 252 -5.15 -9.66 9.62
C VAL A 252 -5.08 -8.56 8.56
N ARG A 253 -3.90 -8.08 8.21
CA ARG A 253 -3.73 -7.07 7.16
C ARG A 253 -4.20 -7.51 5.79
N ALA A 254 -4.11 -8.79 5.49
CA ALA A 254 -4.50 -9.34 4.18
C ALA A 254 -6.01 -9.57 4.06
N LEU A 255 -6.68 -9.93 5.17
CA LEU A 255 -8.03 -10.46 5.14
C LEU A 255 -9.10 -9.50 5.70
N TYR A 256 -8.72 -8.60 6.63
CA TYR A 256 -9.68 -7.78 7.37
C TYR A 256 -9.76 -6.35 6.83
N THR A 257 -10.98 -5.83 6.79
CA THR A 257 -11.26 -4.39 6.61
C THR A 257 -11.23 -3.71 7.98
N ASP A 258 -11.25 -2.37 8.02
CA ASP A 258 -11.24 -1.63 9.29
C ASP A 258 -12.43 -2.00 10.17
N VAL A 259 -13.62 -2.21 9.58
CA VAL A 259 -14.83 -2.60 10.32
C VAL A 259 -14.68 -4.01 10.89
N THR A 260 -14.35 -4.99 10.04
CA THR A 260 -14.21 -6.39 10.49
C THR A 260 -13.02 -6.57 11.43
N PHE A 261 -11.99 -5.74 11.34
CA PHE A 261 -10.87 -5.70 12.29
C PHE A 261 -11.32 -5.28 13.68
N ILE A 262 -12.13 -4.22 13.78
CA ILE A 262 -12.67 -3.77 15.06
C ILE A 262 -13.65 -4.80 15.63
N ASP A 263 -14.56 -5.31 14.81
CA ASP A 263 -15.57 -6.28 15.24
C ASP A 263 -14.94 -7.58 15.79
N GLU A 264 -13.84 -8.04 15.20
CA GLU A 264 -13.20 -9.30 15.60
C GLU A 264 -12.24 -9.15 16.79
N PHE A 265 -11.46 -8.05 16.85
CA PHE A 265 -10.34 -7.94 17.78
C PHE A 265 -10.54 -6.96 18.92
N LEU A 266 -11.55 -6.09 18.87
CA LEU A 266 -11.87 -5.16 19.96
C LEU A 266 -12.67 -5.89 21.05
N THR A 267 -11.96 -6.54 21.97
CA THR A 267 -12.60 -7.29 23.06
C THR A 267 -12.93 -6.39 24.27
N PRO A 268 -13.90 -6.78 25.13
CA PRO A 268 -14.18 -6.07 26.37
C PRO A 268 -12.94 -5.93 27.26
N GLU A 269 -12.10 -6.95 27.34
CA GLU A 269 -10.87 -6.95 28.13
C GLU A 269 -9.90 -5.86 27.61
N PHE A 270 -9.70 -5.80 26.30
CA PHE A 270 -8.90 -4.75 25.68
C PHE A 270 -9.46 -3.36 25.96
N CYS A 271 -10.78 -3.19 25.91
CA CYS A 271 -11.43 -1.92 26.25
C CYS A 271 -11.20 -1.51 27.71
N ILE A 272 -11.23 -2.45 28.64
CA ILE A 272 -10.98 -2.21 30.06
C ILE A 272 -9.51 -1.83 30.28
N GLU A 273 -8.57 -2.59 29.73
CA GLU A 273 -7.13 -2.33 29.86
C GLU A 273 -6.73 -0.97 29.29
N ASN A 274 -7.30 -0.60 28.14
CA ASN A 274 -7.00 0.66 27.47
C ASN A 274 -7.93 1.81 27.87
N LYS A 275 -8.82 1.60 28.86
CA LYS A 275 -9.77 2.60 29.37
C LYS A 275 -10.64 3.23 28.27
N LEU A 276 -11.11 2.39 27.33
CA LEU A 276 -11.94 2.78 26.20
C LEU A 276 -13.43 2.79 26.54
N PHE A 277 -13.80 3.36 27.67
CA PHE A 277 -15.17 3.48 28.11
C PHE A 277 -15.39 4.84 28.76
N SER A 278 -16.62 5.29 28.76
CA SER A 278 -17.04 6.49 29.47
C SER A 278 -18.27 6.16 30.32
N PHE A 279 -18.36 6.80 31.46
CA PHE A 279 -19.54 6.67 32.30
C PHE A 279 -20.58 7.72 31.87
N GLY A 280 -21.77 7.25 31.53
CA GLY A 280 -22.94 8.08 31.28
C GLY A 280 -23.96 7.96 32.42
N TRP A 281 -24.74 9.03 32.67
CA TRP A 281 -25.84 8.97 33.60
C TRP A 281 -27.03 8.21 32.98
N SER A 282 -27.42 7.09 33.60
CA SER A 282 -28.58 6.33 33.18
C SER A 282 -29.82 6.81 33.92
N ASN A 283 -30.71 7.50 33.23
CA ASN A 283 -31.99 7.94 33.81
C ASN A 283 -32.90 6.76 34.19
N ARG A 284 -32.69 5.58 33.64
CA ARG A 284 -33.47 4.37 33.95
C ARG A 284 -33.07 3.76 35.30
N ASN A 285 -31.77 3.79 35.58
CA ASN A 285 -31.20 3.14 36.78
C ASN A 285 -30.72 4.15 37.81
N GLU A 286 -30.89 5.45 37.55
CA GLU A 286 -30.50 6.58 38.42
C GLU A 286 -29.06 6.48 38.94
N ARG A 287 -28.14 6.01 38.06
CA ARG A 287 -26.72 5.87 38.36
C ARG A 287 -25.87 6.08 37.13
N PHE A 288 -24.58 6.30 37.35
CA PHE A 288 -23.59 6.25 36.28
C PHE A 288 -23.35 4.80 35.83
N GLU A 289 -23.39 4.56 34.52
CA GLU A 289 -23.12 3.28 33.86
C GLU A 289 -22.05 3.41 32.83
#